data_9a17f9e5d932eb848a37ea9e1bc0e648
#
_entry.id   9a17f9e5d932eb848a37ea9e1bc0e648
#
_cell.length_a   1.000
_cell.length_b   1.000
_cell.length_c   1.000
_cell.angle_alpha   90.00
_cell.angle_beta   90.00
_cell.angle_gamma   90.00
#
_symmetry.space_group_name_H-M   'P 1'
#
loop_
_entity.id
_entity.type
_entity.pdbx_description
1 polymer ?
#
loop_
_entity_poly.entity_id
_entity_poly.type
_entity_poly.pdbx_seq_one_letter_code
_entity_poly.pdbx_strand_id
1 'polypeptide(L)'
;TRLGPKWENKTGYGLAADGMAELDDVVGKVLKKLDELKIADNTIIVFTSDNGPEIFTWPDGGNTPFKGEKGTTWEGGMRVPGLARWPRVIKPGTVVNDIMSNEDWLPTFLAAAGDPDVKAKLTSGMKAGDRTFRVHLDGYNFMPFFKGEQAEGPRQEIFYFDDNASLNALRVNDWKIQFKIMEGNIASALLKPLNMPQVINLRQDPFERFPSESQMYFRWVGDKLWTFVPAQAIVGQFIATFNEFPPSQKSGSCSVDQVLDQLQTTPATGK
;
A
#
# COMPACT_ATOMS: atom_id res chain seq x y z
N THR A 1 -4.30 22.13 5.29
CA THR A 1 -3.71 21.94 6.64
C THR A 1 -3.41 23.31 7.24
N ARG A 2 -3.76 23.51 8.51
CA ARG A 2 -3.42 24.75 9.24
C ARG A 2 -2.22 24.46 10.12
N LEU A 3 -1.16 25.26 9.93
CA LEU A 3 0.05 25.17 10.77
C LEU A 3 -0.16 25.78 12.15
N GLY A 4 0.58 25.29 13.13
CA GLY A 4 0.74 25.99 14.39
C GLY A 4 1.51 27.32 14.18
N PRO A 5 1.16 28.41 14.90
CA PRO A 5 1.72 29.76 14.63
C PRO A 5 3.25 29.82 14.63
N LYS A 6 3.93 28.96 15.38
CA LYS A 6 5.40 28.92 15.44
C LYS A 6 6.05 28.32 14.19
N TRP A 7 5.25 27.70 13.31
CA TRP A 7 5.72 27.00 12.10
C TRP A 7 5.48 27.82 10.83
N GLU A 8 4.64 28.85 10.89
CA GLU A 8 4.40 29.74 9.75
C GLU A 8 5.68 30.45 9.34
N ASN A 9 6.07 30.30 8.07
CA ASN A 9 7.31 30.83 7.47
C ASN A 9 8.61 30.38 8.15
N LYS A 10 8.56 29.21 8.84
CA LYS A 10 9.72 28.71 9.60
C LYS A 10 10.87 28.27 8.75
N THR A 11 10.60 27.61 7.62
CA THR A 11 11.65 27.08 6.73
C THR A 11 12.04 28.05 5.63
N GLY A 12 11.16 28.97 5.27
CA GLY A 12 11.34 29.86 4.09
C GLY A 12 11.08 29.16 2.74
N TYR A 13 10.58 27.92 2.77
CA TYR A 13 10.33 27.11 1.57
C TYR A 13 8.83 26.85 1.30
N GLY A 14 7.94 27.59 1.96
CA GLY A 14 6.50 27.50 1.77
C GLY A 14 5.78 26.59 2.76
N LEU A 15 4.44 26.55 2.61
CA LEU A 15 3.53 25.93 3.56
C LEU A 15 3.78 24.42 3.76
N ALA A 16 4.07 23.69 2.68
CA ALA A 16 4.31 22.25 2.75
C ALA A 16 5.59 21.93 3.51
N ALA A 17 6.66 22.70 3.28
CA ALA A 17 7.94 22.53 3.99
C ALA A 17 7.80 22.87 5.48
N ASP A 18 7.07 23.92 5.81
CA ASP A 18 6.76 24.30 7.19
C ASP A 18 5.94 23.20 7.89
N GLY A 19 4.97 22.61 7.20
CA GLY A 19 4.19 21.47 7.69
C GLY A 19 5.02 20.22 7.92
N MET A 20 5.98 19.94 7.06
CA MET A 20 6.93 18.83 7.26
C MET A 20 7.83 19.07 8.47
N ALA A 21 8.29 20.31 8.70
CA ALA A 21 9.06 20.65 9.88
C ALA A 21 8.24 20.53 11.18
N GLU A 22 6.93 20.87 11.13
CA GLU A 22 6.02 20.66 12.26
C GLU A 22 5.81 19.17 12.54
N LEU A 23 5.62 18.36 11.50
CA LEU A 23 5.48 16.91 11.62
C LEU A 23 6.74 16.27 12.23
N ASP A 24 7.92 16.68 11.79
CA ASP A 24 9.20 16.20 12.34
C ASP A 24 9.32 16.53 13.84
N ASP A 25 8.96 17.75 14.27
CA ASP A 25 8.92 18.14 15.69
C ASP A 25 7.94 17.27 16.50
N VAL A 26 6.79 16.90 15.93
CA VAL A 26 5.83 16.00 16.57
C VAL A 26 6.44 14.61 16.79
N VAL A 27 7.07 14.05 15.75
CA VAL A 27 7.78 12.77 15.86
C VAL A 27 8.88 12.85 16.92
N GLY A 28 9.69 13.92 16.89
CA GLY A 28 10.73 14.17 17.88
C GLY A 28 10.19 14.20 19.32
N LYS A 29 9.03 14.82 19.57
CA LYS A 29 8.37 14.82 20.89
C LYS A 29 7.93 13.44 21.33
N VAL A 30 7.40 12.62 20.42
CA VAL A 30 7.03 11.22 20.72
C VAL A 30 8.28 10.43 21.14
N LEU A 31 9.35 10.52 20.37
CA LEU A 31 10.62 9.82 20.66
C LEU A 31 11.17 10.25 22.04
N LYS A 32 11.24 11.55 22.30
CA LYS A 32 11.69 12.10 23.58
C LYS A 32 10.82 11.61 24.74
N LYS A 33 9.51 11.52 24.53
CA LYS A 33 8.59 11.05 25.59
C LYS A 33 8.84 9.59 25.95
N LEU A 34 9.13 8.73 24.98
CA LEU A 34 9.48 7.33 25.22
C LEU A 34 10.80 7.19 26.00
N ASP A 35 11.78 8.05 25.70
CA ASP A 35 13.06 8.09 26.42
C ASP A 35 12.87 8.58 27.87
N GLU A 36 12.07 9.63 28.10
CA GLU A 36 11.72 10.14 29.43
C GLU A 36 11.03 9.08 30.30
N LEU A 37 10.15 8.29 29.67
CA LEU A 37 9.43 7.20 30.35
C LEU A 37 10.28 5.93 30.50
N LYS A 38 11.49 5.88 29.91
CA LYS A 38 12.42 4.73 29.92
C LYS A 38 11.80 3.47 29.31
N ILE A 39 10.92 3.60 28.32
CA ILE A 39 10.27 2.49 27.62
C ILE A 39 10.72 2.37 26.14
N ALA A 40 11.58 3.26 25.67
CA ALA A 40 12.03 3.30 24.28
C ALA A 40 12.62 1.96 23.79
N ASP A 41 13.37 1.26 24.65
CA ASP A 41 14.00 -0.03 24.32
C ASP A 41 12.99 -1.19 24.20
N ASN A 42 11.78 -1.00 24.71
CA ASN A 42 10.69 -1.99 24.62
C ASN A 42 9.50 -1.48 23.80
N THR A 43 9.77 -0.60 22.85
CA THR A 43 8.73 0.00 21.99
C THR A 43 9.14 -0.09 20.54
N ILE A 44 8.25 -0.62 19.70
CA ILE A 44 8.36 -0.58 18.24
C ILE A 44 7.71 0.72 17.79
N ILE A 45 8.42 1.51 16.99
CA ILE A 45 7.94 2.75 16.41
C ILE A 45 7.97 2.62 14.91
N VAL A 46 6.84 2.85 14.27
CA VAL A 46 6.72 2.86 12.81
C VAL A 46 6.17 4.22 12.38
N PHE A 47 6.81 4.82 11.41
CA PHE A 47 6.33 6.00 10.72
C PHE A 47 6.10 5.65 9.24
N THR A 48 4.91 5.89 8.76
CA THR A 48 4.51 5.65 7.37
C THR A 48 3.37 6.59 6.97
N SER A 49 2.86 6.45 5.76
CA SER A 49 1.66 7.13 5.27
C SER A 49 0.69 6.10 4.71
N ASP A 50 -0.55 6.49 4.51
CA ASP A 50 -1.62 5.65 3.93
C ASP A 50 -1.54 5.58 2.40
N ASN A 51 -1.09 6.65 1.75
CA ASN A 51 -1.01 6.79 0.29
C ASN A 51 0.09 7.79 -0.11
N GLY A 52 0.35 7.84 -1.41
CA GLY A 52 1.22 8.85 -2.00
C GLY A 52 0.65 10.28 -1.90
N PRO A 53 1.41 11.29 -2.33
CA PRO A 53 1.02 12.69 -2.17
C PRO A 53 -0.18 13.07 -3.03
N GLU A 54 -0.88 14.12 -2.61
CA GLU A 54 -1.94 14.80 -3.40
C GLU A 54 -1.39 16.01 -4.14
N ILE A 55 -1.75 16.16 -5.41
CA ILE A 55 -1.31 17.29 -6.25
C ILE A 55 -1.88 18.65 -5.79
N PHE A 56 -2.90 18.68 -4.95
CA PHE A 56 -3.55 19.91 -4.50
C PHE A 56 -2.63 20.89 -3.77
N THR A 57 -1.48 20.43 -3.31
CA THR A 57 -0.46 21.28 -2.66
C THR A 57 0.60 21.81 -3.64
N TRP A 58 0.48 21.49 -4.94
CA TRP A 58 1.36 22.03 -5.97
C TRP A 58 1.24 23.56 -6.07
N PRO A 59 2.34 24.33 -6.28
CA PRO A 59 3.73 23.86 -6.44
C PRO A 59 4.49 23.68 -5.12
N ASP A 60 3.89 23.96 -3.99
CA ASP A 60 4.52 24.03 -2.67
C ASP A 60 4.91 22.65 -2.14
N GLY A 61 4.13 21.64 -2.49
CA GLY A 61 4.32 20.26 -2.09
C GLY A 61 3.48 19.31 -2.95
N GLY A 62 3.19 18.13 -2.43
CA GLY A 62 2.40 17.13 -3.14
C GLY A 62 3.11 16.44 -4.28
N ASN A 63 4.43 16.41 -4.26
CA ASN A 63 5.26 15.87 -5.32
C ASN A 63 5.86 14.51 -4.97
N THR A 64 5.94 13.69 -6.00
CA THR A 64 6.73 12.45 -6.02
C THR A 64 7.40 12.34 -7.40
N PRO A 65 8.58 11.73 -7.51
CA PRO A 65 9.17 11.44 -8.82
C PRO A 65 8.42 10.34 -9.56
N PHE A 66 7.62 9.54 -8.84
CA PHE A 66 6.85 8.44 -9.41
C PHE A 66 5.57 8.93 -10.08
N LYS A 67 5.09 8.18 -11.08
CA LYS A 67 3.85 8.50 -11.79
C LYS A 67 2.65 8.39 -10.87
N GLY A 68 1.67 9.29 -11.08
CA GLY A 68 0.41 9.31 -10.35
C GLY A 68 0.50 9.99 -8.98
N GLU A 69 -0.58 9.91 -8.25
CA GLU A 69 -0.80 10.55 -6.96
C GLU A 69 -1.80 9.74 -6.14
N LYS A 70 -2.14 10.20 -4.93
CA LYS A 70 -3.22 9.65 -4.11
C LYS A 70 -4.47 9.36 -4.95
N GLY A 71 -5.09 8.20 -4.69
CA GLY A 71 -6.27 7.74 -5.42
C GLY A 71 -5.97 7.08 -6.77
N THR A 72 -4.68 6.94 -7.15
CA THR A 72 -4.27 6.20 -8.35
C THR A 72 -3.52 4.92 -8.01
N THR A 73 -3.54 3.96 -8.92
CA THR A 73 -2.80 2.69 -8.78
C THR A 73 -1.42 2.71 -9.46
N TRP A 74 -0.91 3.90 -9.76
CA TRP A 74 0.48 4.14 -10.14
C TRP A 74 1.41 4.13 -8.92
N GLU A 75 2.70 3.96 -9.14
CA GLU A 75 3.67 3.94 -8.03
C GLU A 75 3.66 5.23 -7.18
N GLY A 76 3.35 6.38 -7.78
CA GLY A 76 3.22 7.64 -7.05
C GLY A 76 2.02 7.73 -6.12
N GLY A 77 0.97 6.95 -6.37
CA GLY A 77 -0.18 6.83 -5.47
C GLY A 77 0.02 5.81 -4.35
N MET A 78 0.88 4.81 -4.58
CA MET A 78 1.01 3.64 -3.69
C MET A 78 2.29 3.65 -2.85
N ARG A 79 3.40 4.21 -3.36
CA ARG A 79 4.65 4.28 -2.60
C ARG A 79 4.58 5.34 -1.52
N VAL A 80 4.95 4.95 -0.31
CA VAL A 80 4.98 5.80 0.88
C VAL A 80 6.33 5.66 1.60
N PRO A 81 6.75 6.67 2.36
CA PRO A 81 7.90 6.52 3.26
C PRO A 81 7.59 5.45 4.31
N GLY A 82 8.59 4.63 4.63
CA GLY A 82 8.50 3.62 5.68
C GLY A 82 9.76 3.70 6.55
N LEU A 83 9.60 4.09 7.82
CA LEU A 83 10.68 4.10 8.80
C LEU A 83 10.26 3.29 10.02
N ALA A 84 11.18 2.48 10.53
CA ALA A 84 10.94 1.70 11.73
C ALA A 84 12.11 1.82 12.71
N ARG A 85 11.80 2.04 13.98
CA ARG A 85 12.74 1.89 15.10
C ARG A 85 12.29 0.69 15.94
N TRP A 86 13.12 -0.34 15.95
CA TRP A 86 12.88 -1.55 16.73
C TRP A 86 14.17 -1.99 17.40
N PRO A 87 14.47 -1.46 18.60
CA PRO A 87 15.70 -1.76 19.32
C PRO A 87 15.91 -3.27 19.49
N ARG A 88 17.16 -3.72 19.34
CA ARG A 88 17.59 -5.13 19.43
C ARG A 88 17.13 -6.04 18.28
N VAL A 89 16.26 -5.56 17.38
CA VAL A 89 15.78 -6.31 16.20
C VAL A 89 16.31 -5.69 14.92
N ILE A 90 16.12 -4.39 14.71
CA ILE A 90 16.60 -3.68 13.53
C ILE A 90 17.84 -2.87 13.92
N LYS A 91 18.96 -3.10 13.21
CA LYS A 91 20.18 -2.32 13.41
C LYS A 91 19.97 -0.88 12.97
N PRO A 92 20.47 0.13 13.72
CA PRO A 92 20.44 1.51 13.26
C PRO A 92 21.11 1.70 11.91
N GLY A 93 20.48 2.51 11.03
CA GLY A 93 20.99 2.79 9.69
C GLY A 93 20.76 1.67 8.66
N THR A 94 20.03 0.61 9.01
CA THR A 94 19.62 -0.42 8.03
C THR A 94 18.73 0.20 6.95
N VAL A 95 19.07 -0.08 5.69
CA VAL A 95 18.23 0.24 4.53
C VAL A 95 17.69 -1.06 3.97
N VAL A 96 16.37 -1.15 3.83
CA VAL A 96 15.65 -2.29 3.29
C VAL A 96 15.09 -1.90 1.93
N ASN A 97 15.38 -2.71 0.90
CA ASN A 97 14.85 -2.53 -0.46
C ASN A 97 13.81 -3.60 -0.83
N ASP A 98 13.56 -4.54 0.08
CA ASP A 98 12.52 -5.56 -0.09
C ASP A 98 11.13 -4.93 -0.09
N ILE A 99 10.21 -5.58 -0.79
CA ILE A 99 8.82 -5.13 -0.83
C ILE A 99 8.19 -5.36 0.54
N MET A 100 7.58 -4.32 1.09
CA MET A 100 6.77 -4.39 2.30
C MET A 100 5.51 -3.55 2.11
N SER A 101 4.37 -4.06 2.58
CA SER A 101 3.09 -3.35 2.58
C SER A 101 2.67 -2.99 4.02
N ASN A 102 1.84 -1.97 4.16
CA ASN A 102 1.32 -1.58 5.48
C ASN A 102 0.52 -2.71 6.17
N GLU A 103 -0.09 -3.59 5.41
CA GLU A 103 -0.80 -4.78 5.94
C GLU A 103 0.13 -5.81 6.61
N ASP A 104 1.44 -5.76 6.33
CA ASP A 104 2.43 -6.66 6.93
C ASP A 104 2.73 -6.33 8.39
N TRP A 105 2.43 -5.11 8.82
CA TRP A 105 2.65 -4.72 10.21
C TRP A 105 1.78 -5.50 11.19
N LEU A 106 0.53 -5.83 10.84
CA LEU A 106 -0.36 -6.56 11.73
C LEU A 106 0.20 -7.93 12.16
N PRO A 107 0.50 -8.86 11.23
CA PRO A 107 1.11 -10.15 11.61
C PRO A 107 2.51 -9.99 12.21
N THR A 108 3.27 -8.97 11.81
CA THR A 108 4.60 -8.69 12.39
C THR A 108 4.50 -8.26 13.86
N PHE A 109 3.57 -7.38 14.20
CA PHE A 109 3.35 -6.96 15.59
C PHE A 109 2.82 -8.09 16.46
N LEU A 110 1.94 -8.93 15.93
CA LEU A 110 1.45 -10.09 16.67
C LEU A 110 2.55 -11.12 16.91
N ALA A 111 3.43 -11.34 15.93
CA ALA A 111 4.62 -12.16 16.12
C ALA A 111 5.56 -11.58 17.19
N ALA A 112 5.76 -10.25 17.21
CA ALA A 112 6.54 -9.58 18.26
C ALA A 112 5.90 -9.72 19.66
N ALA A 113 4.57 -9.80 19.71
CA ALA A 113 3.81 -10.05 20.94
C ALA A 113 3.75 -11.54 21.35
N GLY A 114 4.41 -12.44 20.61
CA GLY A 114 4.48 -13.85 20.92
C GLY A 114 3.52 -14.76 20.16
N ASP A 115 2.82 -14.25 19.16
CA ASP A 115 1.92 -15.03 18.29
C ASP A 115 2.34 -14.97 16.81
N PRO A 116 3.41 -15.72 16.41
CA PRO A 116 3.87 -15.75 15.02
C PRO A 116 2.90 -16.47 14.07
N ASP A 117 2.02 -17.32 14.59
CA ASP A 117 1.14 -18.19 13.82
C ASP A 117 -0.28 -17.62 13.65
N VAL A 118 -0.46 -16.33 13.94
CA VAL A 118 -1.78 -15.67 13.94
C VAL A 118 -2.54 -15.85 12.63
N LYS A 119 -1.86 -15.83 11.49
CA LYS A 119 -2.47 -16.01 10.17
C LYS A 119 -3.14 -17.39 10.05
N ALA A 120 -2.45 -18.46 10.41
CA ALA A 120 -3.00 -19.82 10.38
C ALA A 120 -4.13 -20.00 11.40
N LYS A 121 -3.99 -19.43 12.60
CA LYS A 121 -5.03 -19.47 13.64
C LYS A 121 -6.30 -18.76 13.19
N LEU A 122 -6.18 -17.57 12.61
CA LEU A 122 -7.34 -16.82 12.09
C LEU A 122 -8.01 -17.52 10.92
N THR A 123 -7.25 -18.12 10.01
CA THR A 123 -7.81 -18.90 8.90
C THR A 123 -8.63 -20.09 9.41
N SER A 124 -8.17 -20.77 10.46
CA SER A 124 -8.85 -21.92 11.07
C SER A 124 -9.98 -21.54 12.03
N GLY A 125 -10.02 -20.30 12.48
CA GLY A 125 -10.95 -19.79 13.49
C GLY A 125 -10.29 -19.61 14.85
N MET A 126 -9.92 -18.38 15.17
CA MET A 126 -9.27 -17.99 16.44
C MET A 126 -10.29 -17.45 17.42
N LYS A 127 -10.34 -18.02 18.62
CA LYS A 127 -11.17 -17.50 19.70
C LYS A 127 -10.45 -16.36 20.42
N ALA A 128 -11.13 -15.21 20.54
CA ALA A 128 -10.64 -14.06 21.31
C ALA A 128 -11.80 -13.52 22.17
N GLY A 129 -11.68 -13.70 23.49
CA GLY A 129 -12.80 -13.47 24.40
C GLY A 129 -13.96 -14.42 24.10
N ASP A 130 -15.17 -13.86 23.98
CA ASP A 130 -16.39 -14.59 23.67
C ASP A 130 -16.68 -14.75 22.17
N ARG A 131 -15.78 -14.27 21.31
CA ARG A 131 -15.97 -14.31 19.86
C ARG A 131 -14.94 -15.22 19.19
N THR A 132 -15.36 -15.84 18.10
CA THR A 132 -14.48 -16.56 17.19
C THR A 132 -14.32 -15.75 15.91
N PHE A 133 -13.08 -15.45 15.56
CA PHE A 133 -12.72 -14.73 14.34
C PHE A 133 -12.17 -15.73 13.32
N ARG A 134 -12.78 -15.76 12.15
CA ARG A 134 -12.29 -16.54 11.02
C ARG A 134 -12.09 -15.59 9.85
N VAL A 135 -10.85 -15.21 9.60
CA VAL A 135 -10.46 -14.22 8.60
C VAL A 135 -9.17 -14.64 7.90
N HIS A 136 -9.01 -14.18 6.66
CA HIS A 136 -7.78 -14.26 5.91
C HIS A 136 -7.00 -12.96 6.08
N LEU A 137 -5.72 -13.05 6.43
CA LEU A 137 -4.81 -11.89 6.44
C LEU A 137 -3.92 -11.95 5.20
N ASP A 138 -3.88 -10.87 4.43
CA ASP A 138 -3.01 -10.77 3.26
C ASP A 138 -1.57 -10.36 3.64
N GLY A 139 -1.37 -9.82 4.85
CA GLY A 139 -0.07 -9.44 5.39
C GLY A 139 0.85 -10.62 5.69
N TYR A 140 2.16 -10.35 5.67
CA TYR A 140 3.24 -11.28 5.99
C TYR A 140 3.94 -10.89 7.29
N ASN A 141 4.43 -11.88 8.04
CA ASN A 141 5.24 -11.64 9.22
C ASN A 141 6.69 -11.34 8.83
N PHE A 142 7.13 -10.10 9.00
CA PHE A 142 8.49 -9.64 8.70
C PHE A 142 9.47 -9.81 9.86
N MET A 143 9.03 -10.27 11.03
CA MET A 143 9.90 -10.38 12.20
C MET A 143 11.15 -11.26 11.96
N PRO A 144 11.08 -12.44 11.30
CA PRO A 144 12.27 -13.24 11.00
C PRO A 144 13.27 -12.51 10.09
N PHE A 145 12.77 -11.77 9.08
CA PHE A 145 13.59 -10.96 8.21
C PHE A 145 14.27 -9.80 8.98
N PHE A 146 13.56 -9.07 9.81
CA PHE A 146 14.13 -7.99 10.62
C PHE A 146 15.16 -8.47 11.64
N LYS A 147 15.04 -9.70 12.12
CA LYS A 147 16.04 -10.36 12.98
C LYS A 147 17.26 -10.88 12.23
N GLY A 148 17.24 -10.90 10.89
CA GLY A 148 18.27 -11.49 10.06
C GLY A 148 18.26 -13.03 10.03
N GLU A 149 17.15 -13.65 10.42
CA GLU A 149 16.91 -15.10 10.34
C GLU A 149 16.52 -15.51 8.90
N GLN A 150 16.07 -14.56 8.07
CA GLN A 150 15.79 -14.71 6.65
C GLN A 150 16.56 -13.66 5.86
N ALA A 151 17.11 -14.04 4.70
CA ALA A 151 17.91 -13.16 3.86
C ALA A 151 17.06 -12.19 3.04
N GLU A 152 15.82 -12.57 2.69
CA GLU A 152 14.89 -11.83 1.86
C GLU A 152 13.57 -11.61 2.61
N GLY A 153 12.90 -10.50 2.32
CA GLY A 153 11.56 -10.22 2.82
C GLY A 153 10.54 -11.26 2.32
N PRO A 154 9.55 -11.61 3.14
CA PRO A 154 8.59 -12.66 2.80
C PRO A 154 7.60 -12.25 1.69
N ARG A 155 7.44 -10.96 1.41
CA ARG A 155 6.51 -10.45 0.39
C ARG A 155 7.22 -10.30 -0.95
N GLN A 156 6.62 -10.85 -1.99
CA GLN A 156 7.09 -10.70 -3.38
C GLN A 156 6.06 -10.03 -4.28
N GLU A 157 4.78 -9.99 -3.86
CA GLU A 157 3.68 -9.47 -4.65
C GLU A 157 2.93 -8.32 -3.97
N ILE A 158 2.38 -7.41 -4.79
CA ILE A 158 1.43 -6.37 -4.39
C ILE A 158 0.25 -6.41 -5.36
N PHE A 159 -0.96 -6.47 -4.81
CA PHE A 159 -2.21 -6.30 -5.56
C PHE A 159 -2.68 -4.86 -5.44
N TYR A 160 -2.84 -4.18 -6.57
CA TYR A 160 -3.25 -2.79 -6.61
C TYR A 160 -4.75 -2.68 -6.83
N PHE A 161 -5.46 -2.23 -5.82
CA PHE A 161 -6.89 -1.97 -5.85
C PHE A 161 -7.17 -0.48 -5.90
N ASP A 162 -8.24 -0.11 -6.61
CA ASP A 162 -8.80 1.24 -6.53
C ASP A 162 -9.85 1.36 -5.41
N ASP A 163 -10.40 2.57 -5.24
CA ASP A 163 -11.40 2.87 -4.20
C ASP A 163 -12.73 2.11 -4.40
N ASN A 164 -12.98 1.56 -5.59
CA ASN A 164 -14.12 0.69 -5.88
C ASN A 164 -13.84 -0.78 -5.59
N ALA A 165 -12.70 -1.11 -4.96
CA ALA A 165 -12.22 -2.48 -4.77
C ALA A 165 -12.01 -3.25 -6.09
N SER A 166 -11.72 -2.55 -7.18
CA SER A 166 -11.38 -3.15 -8.46
C SER A 166 -9.88 -3.43 -8.52
N LEU A 167 -9.50 -4.67 -8.86
CA LEU A 167 -8.10 -5.03 -9.07
C LEU A 167 -7.60 -4.41 -10.37
N ASN A 168 -6.63 -3.50 -10.27
CA ASN A 168 -6.11 -2.76 -11.41
C ASN A 168 -4.74 -3.26 -11.87
N ALA A 169 -3.91 -3.73 -10.97
CA ALA A 169 -2.58 -4.23 -11.30
C ALA A 169 -2.10 -5.30 -10.31
N LEU A 170 -1.13 -6.08 -10.76
CA LEU A 170 -0.31 -6.96 -9.93
C LEU A 170 1.16 -6.56 -10.10
N ARG A 171 1.89 -6.43 -9.01
CA ARG A 171 3.36 -6.39 -9.00
C ARG A 171 3.89 -7.69 -8.43
N VAL A 172 4.89 -8.25 -9.09
CA VAL A 172 5.70 -9.37 -8.57
C VAL A 172 7.17 -8.98 -8.72
N ASN A 173 7.84 -8.79 -7.61
CA ASN A 173 9.21 -8.26 -7.57
C ASN A 173 9.35 -6.96 -8.39
N ASP A 174 10.13 -6.98 -9.47
CA ASP A 174 10.35 -5.83 -10.35
C ASP A 174 9.27 -5.66 -11.43
N TRP A 175 8.40 -6.66 -11.61
CA TRP A 175 7.42 -6.68 -12.71
C TRP A 175 6.05 -6.22 -12.22
N LYS A 176 5.49 -5.21 -12.89
CA LYS A 176 4.12 -4.73 -12.69
C LYS A 176 3.32 -4.98 -13.96
N ILE A 177 2.20 -5.67 -13.81
CA ILE A 177 1.25 -5.96 -14.87
C ILE A 177 -0.04 -5.20 -14.56
N GLN A 178 -0.39 -4.23 -15.42
CA GLN A 178 -1.58 -3.42 -15.25
C GLN A 178 -2.70 -3.92 -16.14
N PHE A 179 -3.84 -4.25 -15.54
CA PHE A 179 -5.07 -4.69 -16.21
C PHE A 179 -5.96 -3.52 -16.56
N LYS A 180 -5.92 -2.48 -15.72
CA LYS A 180 -6.63 -1.22 -15.87
C LYS A 180 -5.70 -0.07 -15.53
N ILE A 181 -5.87 1.07 -16.17
CA ILE A 181 -5.14 2.28 -15.85
C ILE A 181 -6.10 3.37 -15.34
N MET A 182 -5.60 4.16 -14.41
CA MET A 182 -6.30 5.36 -13.96
C MET A 182 -5.62 6.58 -14.58
N GLU A 183 -6.38 7.33 -15.36
CA GLU A 183 -5.93 8.59 -15.98
C GLU A 183 -6.61 9.75 -15.28
N GLY A 184 -5.85 10.75 -14.87
CA GLY A 184 -6.35 11.91 -14.14
C GLY A 184 -5.84 11.97 -12.70
N ASN A 185 -6.51 12.74 -11.88
CA ASN A 185 -6.24 12.94 -10.46
C ASN A 185 -7.40 12.38 -9.61
N ILE A 186 -7.28 12.44 -8.30
CA ILE A 186 -8.27 11.92 -7.36
C ILE A 186 -9.71 12.42 -7.63
N ALA A 187 -9.88 13.63 -8.18
CA ALA A 187 -11.20 14.21 -8.46
C ALA A 187 -11.74 13.86 -9.84
N SER A 188 -10.87 13.54 -10.80
CA SER A 188 -11.21 13.35 -12.22
C SER A 188 -10.68 12.05 -12.82
N ALA A 189 -10.21 11.12 -12.00
CA ALA A 189 -9.64 9.86 -12.48
C ALA A 189 -10.67 9.03 -13.23
N LEU A 190 -10.30 8.66 -14.45
CA LEU A 190 -11.07 7.73 -15.29
C LEU A 190 -10.37 6.37 -15.26
N LEU A 191 -11.12 5.34 -14.86
CA LEU A 191 -10.66 3.97 -14.93
C LEU A 191 -10.86 3.41 -16.33
N LYS A 192 -9.77 2.98 -16.95
CA LYS A 192 -9.76 2.49 -18.32
C LYS A 192 -9.28 1.04 -18.35
N PRO A 193 -10.16 0.07 -18.62
CA PRO A 193 -9.74 -1.30 -18.82
C PRO A 193 -8.87 -1.42 -20.08
N LEU A 194 -7.87 -2.27 -20.03
CA LEU A 194 -6.96 -2.51 -21.13
C LEU A 194 -7.32 -3.82 -21.84
N ASN A 195 -7.36 -3.81 -23.19
CA ASN A 195 -7.52 -5.03 -23.97
C ASN A 195 -6.33 -5.99 -23.81
N MET A 196 -5.14 -5.43 -23.68
CA MET A 196 -3.92 -6.14 -23.37
C MET A 196 -3.28 -5.47 -22.14
N PRO A 197 -2.96 -6.24 -21.10
CA PRO A 197 -2.31 -5.68 -19.93
C PRO A 197 -1.00 -4.97 -20.28
N GLN A 198 -0.70 -3.85 -19.60
CA GLN A 198 0.62 -3.22 -19.69
C GLN A 198 1.60 -3.97 -18.79
N VAL A 199 2.80 -4.20 -19.34
CA VAL A 199 3.93 -4.80 -18.60
C VAL A 199 4.96 -3.71 -18.35
N ILE A 200 5.36 -3.56 -17.09
CA ILE A 200 6.36 -2.58 -16.67
C ILE A 200 7.41 -3.31 -15.82
N ASN A 201 8.69 -3.06 -16.11
CA ASN A 201 9.77 -3.44 -15.21
C ASN A 201 10.15 -2.22 -14.38
N LEU A 202 9.75 -2.19 -13.12
CA LEU A 202 9.91 -1.02 -12.24
C LEU A 202 11.38 -0.71 -11.89
N ARG A 203 12.30 -1.66 -12.12
CA ARG A 203 13.73 -1.41 -11.97
C ARG A 203 14.31 -0.67 -13.18
N GLN A 204 13.79 -0.95 -14.38
CA GLN A 204 14.21 -0.30 -15.63
C GLN A 204 13.44 1.00 -15.89
N ASP A 205 12.17 1.02 -15.49
CA ASP A 205 11.24 2.14 -15.64
C ASP A 205 10.52 2.44 -14.31
N PRO A 206 11.23 2.98 -13.31
CA PRO A 206 10.66 3.26 -11.99
C PRO A 206 9.57 4.34 -12.00
N PHE A 207 9.48 5.10 -13.08
CA PHE A 207 8.51 6.18 -13.24
C PHE A 207 7.33 5.81 -14.14
N GLU A 208 7.24 4.54 -14.59
CA GLU A 208 6.13 4.00 -15.39
C GLU A 208 5.83 4.81 -16.67
N ARG A 209 6.88 5.32 -17.32
CA ARG A 209 6.79 6.20 -18.50
C ARG A 209 6.86 5.44 -19.81
N PHE A 210 7.55 4.30 -19.83
CA PHE A 210 7.83 3.55 -21.04
C PHE A 210 6.58 3.20 -21.86
N PRO A 211 5.45 2.74 -21.25
CA PRO A 211 4.24 2.43 -22.00
C PRO A 211 3.64 3.60 -22.79
N SER A 212 3.80 4.83 -22.29
CA SER A 212 3.21 6.04 -22.92
C SER A 212 4.18 6.86 -23.76
N GLU A 213 5.49 6.75 -23.51
CA GLU A 213 6.47 7.66 -24.11
C GLU A 213 7.38 6.97 -25.14
N SER A 214 7.46 5.63 -25.16
CA SER A 214 8.33 4.93 -26.08
C SER A 214 7.58 4.30 -27.26
N GLN A 215 8.00 4.64 -28.47
CA GLN A 215 7.52 3.97 -29.69
C GLN A 215 7.92 2.49 -29.76
N MET A 216 8.95 2.07 -29.03
CA MET A 216 9.45 0.68 -28.99
C MET A 216 8.74 -0.18 -27.95
N TYR A 217 7.80 0.37 -27.19
CA TYR A 217 7.14 -0.36 -26.11
C TYR A 217 6.49 -1.66 -26.55
N PHE A 218 5.70 -1.65 -27.63
CA PHE A 218 5.05 -2.87 -28.13
C PHE A 218 6.03 -3.94 -28.59
N ARG A 219 7.15 -3.54 -29.19
CA ARG A 219 8.22 -4.48 -29.56
C ARG A 219 8.80 -5.13 -28.31
N TRP A 220 9.10 -4.32 -27.29
CA TRP A 220 9.65 -4.81 -26.02
C TRP A 220 8.67 -5.74 -25.29
N VAL A 221 7.38 -5.39 -25.22
CA VAL A 221 6.35 -6.23 -24.58
C VAL A 221 6.21 -7.58 -25.30
N GLY A 222 6.36 -7.62 -26.63
CA GLY A 222 6.33 -8.87 -27.37
C GLY A 222 7.30 -9.93 -26.82
N ASP A 223 8.48 -9.51 -26.37
CA ASP A 223 9.47 -10.39 -25.75
C ASP A 223 9.15 -10.70 -24.27
N LYS A 224 8.11 -10.10 -23.68
CA LYS A 224 7.72 -10.22 -22.27
C LYS A 224 6.34 -10.88 -22.05
N LEU A 225 5.70 -11.39 -23.11
CA LEU A 225 4.38 -12.04 -23.03
C LEU A 225 4.35 -13.22 -22.06
N TRP A 226 5.49 -13.83 -21.78
CA TRP A 226 5.64 -14.89 -20.78
C TRP A 226 5.19 -14.46 -19.38
N THR A 227 5.20 -13.15 -19.06
CA THR A 227 4.77 -12.63 -17.76
C THR A 227 3.29 -12.81 -17.48
N PHE A 228 2.46 -12.95 -18.53
CA PHE A 228 0.99 -13.01 -18.37
C PHE A 228 0.53 -14.31 -17.72
N VAL A 229 1.14 -15.44 -18.05
CA VAL A 229 0.72 -16.74 -17.50
C VAL A 229 0.93 -16.81 -15.98
N PRO A 230 2.13 -16.53 -15.44
CA PRO A 230 2.31 -16.51 -13.99
C PRO A 230 1.46 -15.41 -13.30
N ALA A 231 1.28 -14.24 -13.92
CA ALA A 231 0.41 -13.20 -13.38
C ALA A 231 -1.04 -13.66 -13.24
N GLN A 232 -1.60 -14.33 -14.27
CA GLN A 232 -2.94 -14.91 -14.20
C GLN A 232 -3.07 -15.96 -13.11
N ALA A 233 -2.05 -16.83 -12.93
CA ALA A 233 -2.05 -17.84 -11.89
C ALA A 233 -2.06 -17.20 -10.47
N ILE A 234 -1.22 -16.19 -10.23
CA ILE A 234 -1.14 -15.48 -8.95
C ILE A 234 -2.46 -14.76 -8.65
N VAL A 235 -3.01 -14.02 -9.64
CA VAL A 235 -4.31 -13.35 -9.49
C VAL A 235 -5.42 -14.37 -9.23
N GLY A 236 -5.43 -15.48 -9.96
CA GLY A 236 -6.42 -16.53 -9.78
C GLY A 236 -6.39 -17.14 -8.39
N GLN A 237 -5.20 -17.42 -7.85
CA GLN A 237 -5.02 -17.91 -6.47
C GLN A 237 -5.50 -16.89 -5.43
N PHE A 238 -5.17 -15.62 -5.62
CA PHE A 238 -5.60 -14.56 -4.73
C PHE A 238 -7.13 -14.40 -4.73
N ILE A 239 -7.76 -14.30 -5.90
CA ILE A 239 -9.21 -14.17 -6.01
C ILE A 239 -9.94 -15.41 -5.47
N ALA A 240 -9.36 -16.61 -5.61
CA ALA A 240 -9.94 -17.83 -5.06
C ALA A 240 -10.11 -17.77 -3.53
N THR A 241 -9.29 -16.99 -2.82
CA THR A 241 -9.46 -16.79 -1.36
C THR A 241 -10.79 -16.12 -1.02
N PHE A 242 -11.36 -15.30 -1.90
CA PHE A 242 -12.62 -14.59 -1.69
C PHE A 242 -13.84 -15.54 -1.69
N ASN A 243 -13.71 -16.75 -2.24
CA ASN A 243 -14.78 -17.76 -2.15
C ASN A 243 -14.98 -18.24 -0.71
N GLU A 244 -13.89 -18.31 0.05
CA GLU A 244 -13.91 -18.75 1.45
C GLU A 244 -13.96 -17.57 2.43
N PHE A 245 -13.33 -16.46 2.08
CA PHE A 245 -13.23 -15.25 2.89
C PHE A 245 -13.69 -14.04 2.06
N PRO A 246 -15.01 -13.88 1.85
CA PRO A 246 -15.53 -12.75 1.10
C PRO A 246 -15.23 -11.43 1.80
N PRO A 247 -15.15 -10.31 1.05
CA PRO A 247 -14.93 -9.00 1.63
C PRO A 247 -15.92 -8.69 2.75
N SER A 248 -15.42 -8.32 3.91
CA SER A 248 -16.24 -8.01 5.09
C SER A 248 -16.85 -6.61 5.06
N GLN A 249 -16.34 -5.75 4.17
CA GLN A 249 -16.79 -4.37 4.01
C GLN A 249 -17.05 -4.08 2.53
N LYS A 250 -17.98 -3.17 2.29
CA LYS A 250 -18.18 -2.59 0.96
C LYS A 250 -17.09 -1.56 0.71
N SER A 251 -16.69 -1.40 -0.56
CA SER A 251 -15.76 -0.33 -0.95
C SER A 251 -16.33 1.04 -0.59
N GLY A 252 -15.46 1.94 -0.14
CA GLY A 252 -15.83 3.29 0.32
C GLY A 252 -15.92 4.33 -0.79
N SER A 253 -16.20 3.92 -2.03
CA SER A 253 -16.26 4.82 -3.17
C SER A 253 -17.41 5.83 -3.08
N CYS A 254 -17.17 7.05 -3.55
CA CYS A 254 -18.20 8.06 -3.76
C CYS A 254 -18.95 7.90 -5.11
N SER A 255 -18.68 6.82 -5.85
CA SER A 255 -19.34 6.54 -7.14
C SER A 255 -20.81 6.19 -6.94
N VAL A 256 -21.68 6.82 -7.75
CA VAL A 256 -23.10 6.50 -7.80
C VAL A 256 -23.38 5.11 -8.40
N ASP A 257 -22.42 4.50 -9.08
CA ASP A 257 -22.55 3.19 -9.72
C ASP A 257 -22.89 2.12 -8.68
N GLN A 258 -22.30 2.18 -7.48
CA GLN A 258 -22.65 1.28 -6.38
C GLN A 258 -24.10 1.43 -5.90
N VAL A 259 -24.65 2.63 -5.96
CA VAL A 259 -26.06 2.88 -5.63
C VAL A 259 -26.96 2.30 -6.71
N LEU A 260 -26.58 2.43 -7.98
CA LEU A 260 -27.33 1.87 -9.11
C LEU A 260 -27.33 0.33 -9.08
N ASP A 261 -26.18 -0.29 -8.78
CA ASP A 261 -26.07 -1.74 -8.62
C ASP A 261 -26.94 -2.27 -7.47
N GLN A 262 -27.04 -1.54 -6.37
CA GLN A 262 -27.93 -1.88 -5.26
C GLN A 262 -29.40 -1.81 -5.66
N LEU A 263 -29.78 -0.82 -6.45
CA LEU A 263 -31.16 -0.70 -6.95
C LEU A 263 -31.53 -1.82 -7.93
N GLN A 264 -30.56 -2.28 -8.74
CA GLN A 264 -30.76 -3.38 -9.69
C GLN A 264 -30.80 -4.77 -9.01
N THR A 265 -30.08 -4.93 -7.90
CA THR A 265 -30.01 -6.21 -7.17
C THR A 265 -31.06 -6.36 -6.08
N THR A 266 -31.83 -5.31 -5.75
CA THR A 266 -32.97 -5.42 -4.82
C THR A 266 -34.11 -6.10 -5.55
N PRO A 267 -34.52 -7.34 -5.16
CA PRO A 267 -35.71 -7.97 -5.77
C PRO A 267 -36.89 -7.04 -5.59
N ALA A 268 -37.63 -6.79 -6.67
CA ALA A 268 -38.94 -6.12 -6.55
C ALA A 268 -39.79 -6.96 -5.59
N THR A 269 -39.91 -6.47 -4.36
CA THR A 269 -40.92 -7.04 -3.42
C THR A 269 -42.27 -6.75 -4.03
N GLY A 270 -42.75 -7.73 -4.84
CA GLY A 270 -44.10 -7.71 -5.36
C GLY A 270 -45.10 -7.70 -4.18
N LYS A 271 -45.98 -6.75 -4.28
CA LYS A 271 -47.21 -6.73 -3.46
C LYS A 271 -48.10 -7.94 -3.79
#